data_3de8045d29e2c7ddc2b3d21aceb4a093
#
_entry.id   3de8045d29e2c7ddc2b3d21aceb4a093
#
_cell.length_a   1.000
_cell.length_b   1.000
_cell.length_c   1.000
_cell.angle_alpha   90.00
_cell.angle_beta   90.00
_cell.angle_gamma   90.00
#
_symmetry.space_group_name_H-M   'P 1'
#
loop_
_entity.id
_entity.type
_entity.pdbx_description
1 polymer ?
#
loop_
_entity_poly.entity_id
_entity_poly.type
_entity_poly.pdbx_seq_one_letter_code
_entity_poly.pdbx_strand_id
1 'polypeptide(L)'
;MSPVLQGSTPRKKGLLVKIFLSPLGVIYRIWTLSIRMRYAPENGRDELRMHPEPIVLTLWHNRLFLAGEWHNRYRKDKRIYGLISASKDGAWLETFYGWTGIRAIRGSQNRRGMQAIRELVKVINVGHNDVGITPDGSRGPKYQAKPGAMAVAKITKAPVLLLSFEYTHALRLKSWDGFVIPFPFSSVKVTTKLIGSDFLSKDRTLEEAAQFVEDKLNRITKD
;
A
#
# COMPACT_ATOMS: atom_id res chain seq x y z
N MET A 1 3.01 -28.13 -7.97
CA MET A 1 4.24 -27.38 -7.62
C MET A 1 4.10 -25.96 -8.17
N SER A 2 3.83 -25.01 -7.30
CA SER A 2 3.66 -23.60 -7.71
C SER A 2 5.02 -23.00 -8.09
N PRO A 3 5.16 -22.27 -9.20
CA PRO A 3 6.42 -21.62 -9.55
C PRO A 3 6.73 -20.55 -8.51
N VAL A 4 7.88 -20.74 -7.84
CA VAL A 4 8.44 -19.79 -6.90
C VAL A 4 8.80 -18.53 -7.67
N LEU A 5 8.07 -17.44 -7.41
CA LEU A 5 8.47 -16.10 -7.86
C LEU A 5 9.83 -15.79 -7.20
N GLN A 6 10.93 -15.94 -7.95
CA GLN A 6 12.27 -15.58 -7.48
C GLN A 6 12.36 -14.06 -7.34
N GLY A 7 12.00 -13.58 -6.14
CA GLY A 7 12.48 -12.28 -5.69
C GLY A 7 14.02 -12.35 -5.58
N SER A 8 14.69 -11.33 -6.08
CA SER A 8 16.15 -11.20 -6.05
C SER A 8 16.74 -11.68 -4.73
N THR A 9 17.70 -12.63 -4.82
CA THR A 9 18.41 -13.20 -3.67
C THR A 9 18.93 -12.11 -2.72
N PRO A 10 18.59 -12.18 -1.42
CA PRO A 10 19.09 -11.19 -0.47
C PRO A 10 20.60 -11.38 -0.31
N ARG A 11 21.39 -10.32 -0.58
CA ARG A 11 22.81 -10.28 -0.26
C ARG A 11 22.99 -10.56 1.23
N LYS A 12 24.03 -11.34 1.63
CA LYS A 12 24.38 -11.70 3.03
C LYS A 12 24.40 -10.52 4.03
N LYS A 13 24.59 -9.28 3.56
CA LYS A 13 24.42 -8.07 4.36
C LYS A 13 22.99 -7.85 4.92
N GLY A 14 21.97 -8.49 4.35
CA GLY A 14 20.60 -8.37 4.83
C GLY A 14 20.31 -9.05 6.17
N LEU A 15 21.06 -10.08 6.57
CA LEU A 15 20.79 -10.78 7.82
C LEU A 15 21.21 -9.96 9.05
N LEU A 16 22.41 -9.38 9.03
CA LEU A 16 22.90 -8.52 10.11
C LEU A 16 22.01 -7.28 10.30
N VAL A 17 21.58 -6.67 9.18
CA VAL A 17 20.64 -5.54 9.21
C VAL A 17 19.31 -5.96 9.81
N LYS A 18 18.79 -7.14 9.47
CA LYS A 18 17.54 -7.68 10.05
C LYS A 18 17.66 -7.90 11.56
N ILE A 19 18.76 -8.49 12.02
CA ILE A 19 19.02 -8.72 13.44
C ILE A 19 19.11 -7.38 14.20
N PHE A 20 19.90 -6.44 13.68
CA PHE A 20 20.08 -5.13 14.32
C PHE A 20 18.79 -4.33 14.39
N LEU A 21 17.93 -4.43 13.38
CA LEU A 21 16.66 -3.71 13.30
C LEU A 21 15.49 -4.49 13.95
N SER A 22 15.68 -5.75 14.37
CA SER A 22 14.60 -6.56 14.96
C SER A 22 13.90 -5.92 16.15
N PRO A 23 14.59 -5.22 17.09
CA PRO A 23 13.90 -4.52 18.19
C PRO A 23 12.94 -3.45 17.71
N LEU A 24 13.32 -2.69 16.67
CA LEU A 24 12.43 -1.68 16.07
C LEU A 24 11.21 -2.32 15.41
N GLY A 25 11.37 -3.50 14.80
CA GLY A 25 10.27 -4.26 14.25
C GLY A 25 9.28 -4.73 15.32
N VAL A 26 9.79 -5.20 16.46
CA VAL A 26 8.96 -5.59 17.61
C VAL A 26 8.20 -4.38 18.16
N ILE A 27 8.89 -3.26 18.39
CA ILE A 27 8.28 -2.01 18.86
C ILE A 27 7.18 -1.56 17.89
N TYR A 28 7.48 -1.52 16.58
CA TYR A 28 6.50 -1.16 15.57
C TYR A 28 5.28 -2.10 15.64
N ARG A 29 5.50 -3.40 15.79
CA ARG A 29 4.43 -4.39 15.84
C ARG A 29 3.53 -4.21 17.08
N ILE A 30 4.13 -4.02 18.25
CA ILE A 30 3.39 -3.73 19.50
C ILE A 30 2.61 -2.42 19.33
N TRP A 31 3.25 -1.39 18.78
CA TRP A 31 2.64 -0.09 18.53
C TRP A 31 1.40 -0.22 17.65
N THR A 32 1.54 -0.82 16.46
CA THR A 32 0.42 -0.94 15.52
C THR A 32 -0.70 -1.83 16.04
N LEU A 33 -0.36 -2.88 16.82
CA LEU A 33 -1.35 -3.73 17.49
C LEU A 33 -2.15 -2.96 18.56
N SER A 34 -1.54 -2.00 19.25
CA SER A 34 -2.21 -1.17 20.25
C SER A 34 -3.24 -0.20 19.66
N ILE A 35 -3.17 0.08 18.35
CA ILE A 35 -4.09 1.00 17.67
C ILE A 35 -5.47 0.36 17.48
N ARG A 36 -6.49 1.08 17.91
CA ARG A 36 -7.90 0.68 17.75
C ARG A 36 -8.44 1.15 16.42
N MET A 37 -8.45 0.28 15.43
CA MET A 37 -9.05 0.56 14.13
C MET A 37 -10.57 0.39 14.20
N ARG A 38 -11.31 1.45 13.89
CA ARG A 38 -12.78 1.49 13.90
C ARG A 38 -13.32 1.77 12.51
N TYR A 39 -14.21 0.92 12.04
CA TYR A 39 -15.01 1.17 10.85
C TYR A 39 -16.34 1.78 11.27
N ALA A 40 -16.78 2.83 10.58
CA ALA A 40 -18.19 3.21 10.63
C ALA A 40 -19.00 2.22 9.77
N PRO A 41 -20.27 1.97 10.06
CA PRO A 41 -21.11 1.01 9.32
C PRO A 41 -21.10 1.25 7.80
N GLU A 42 -21.08 2.51 7.38
CA GLU A 42 -21.12 2.93 5.97
C GLU A 42 -19.75 2.88 5.25
N ASN A 43 -18.69 2.46 5.92
CA ASN A 43 -17.32 2.62 5.43
C ASN A 43 -16.73 1.38 4.70
N GLY A 44 -17.56 0.55 4.08
CA GLY A 44 -17.12 -0.45 3.09
C GLY A 44 -16.45 -1.70 3.68
N ARG A 45 -16.58 -1.97 4.99
CA ARG A 45 -15.98 -3.16 5.62
C ARG A 45 -16.52 -4.47 5.08
N ASP A 46 -17.82 -4.54 4.89
CA ASP A 46 -18.49 -5.78 4.48
C ASP A 46 -18.27 -6.07 3.00
N GLU A 47 -18.23 -5.04 2.16
CA GLU A 47 -17.83 -5.18 0.75
C GLU A 47 -16.45 -5.80 0.62
N LEU A 48 -15.51 -5.36 1.45
CA LEU A 48 -14.15 -5.88 1.46
C LEU A 48 -14.07 -7.35 1.88
N ARG A 49 -14.85 -7.75 2.91
CA ARG A 49 -14.89 -9.14 3.40
C ARG A 49 -15.48 -10.12 2.37
N MET A 50 -16.42 -9.65 1.56
CA MET A 50 -17.05 -10.43 0.50
C MET A 50 -16.25 -10.45 -0.80
N HIS A 51 -15.11 -9.75 -0.86
CA HIS A 51 -14.28 -9.68 -2.06
C HIS A 51 -13.01 -10.55 -1.93
N PRO A 52 -13.05 -11.82 -2.33
CA PRO A 52 -11.93 -12.75 -2.18
C PRO A 52 -10.81 -12.52 -3.19
N GLU A 53 -11.11 -11.86 -4.31
CA GLU A 53 -10.14 -11.63 -5.38
C GLU A 53 -9.04 -10.63 -4.99
N PRO A 54 -7.86 -10.68 -5.66
CA PRO A 54 -6.81 -9.68 -5.48
C PRO A 54 -7.28 -8.26 -5.78
N ILE A 55 -6.73 -7.30 -5.06
CA ILE A 55 -7.04 -5.88 -5.20
C ILE A 55 -5.78 -5.05 -5.45
N VAL A 56 -5.97 -3.87 -6.05
CA VAL A 56 -5.00 -2.78 -6.02
C VAL A 56 -5.37 -1.85 -4.87
N LEU A 57 -4.69 -2.02 -3.73
CA LEU A 57 -4.85 -1.16 -2.56
C LEU A 57 -4.20 0.19 -2.83
N THR A 58 -4.96 1.26 -2.71
CA THR A 58 -4.51 2.61 -3.01
C THR A 58 -4.79 3.54 -1.84
N LEU A 59 -3.77 4.21 -1.33
CA LEU A 59 -3.84 5.16 -0.22
C LEU A 59 -2.76 6.23 -0.40
N TRP A 60 -2.91 7.40 0.24
CA TRP A 60 -1.89 8.43 0.20
C TRP A 60 -0.62 8.01 0.95
N HIS A 61 0.54 8.45 0.47
CA HIS A 61 1.85 8.09 1.03
C HIS A 61 1.95 8.43 2.53
N ASN A 62 1.38 9.53 2.93
CA ASN A 62 1.39 9.95 4.33
C ASN A 62 0.50 9.10 5.27
N ARG A 63 -0.25 8.14 4.76
CA ARG A 63 -1.10 7.20 5.52
C ARG A 63 -0.51 5.79 5.61
N LEU A 64 0.73 5.58 5.12
CA LEU A 64 1.34 4.25 5.04
C LEU A 64 1.59 3.58 6.39
N PHE A 65 1.70 4.34 7.50
CA PHE A 65 2.08 3.78 8.80
C PHE A 65 1.24 2.57 9.23
N LEU A 66 -0.06 2.59 8.98
CA LEU A 66 -0.96 1.50 9.37
C LEU A 66 -1.36 0.57 8.22
N ALA A 67 -0.90 0.80 7.00
CA ALA A 67 -1.35 0.05 5.83
C ALA A 67 -1.09 -1.46 5.94
N GLY A 68 0.10 -1.85 6.41
CA GLY A 68 0.46 -3.26 6.62
C GLY A 68 -0.35 -3.92 7.73
N GLU A 69 -0.51 -3.24 8.87
CA GLU A 69 -1.31 -3.74 9.97
C GLU A 69 -2.80 -3.87 9.59
N TRP A 70 -3.33 -2.90 8.85
CA TRP A 70 -4.68 -2.98 8.31
C TRP A 70 -4.85 -4.21 7.42
N HIS A 71 -3.92 -4.44 6.49
CA HIS A 71 -3.95 -5.59 5.60
C HIS A 71 -3.91 -6.92 6.39
N ASN A 72 -3.02 -7.02 7.37
CA ASN A 72 -2.89 -8.20 8.22
C ASN A 72 -4.18 -8.50 9.01
N ARG A 73 -4.96 -7.50 9.38
CA ARG A 73 -6.24 -7.68 10.11
C ARG A 73 -7.41 -8.05 9.21
N TYR A 74 -7.47 -7.48 8.01
CA TYR A 74 -8.67 -7.53 7.17
C TYR A 74 -8.50 -8.34 5.88
N ARG A 75 -7.26 -8.64 5.48
CA ARG A 75 -6.92 -9.40 4.26
C ARG A 75 -5.87 -10.49 4.51
N LYS A 76 -5.91 -11.13 5.68
CA LYS A 76 -4.91 -12.10 6.17
C LYS A 76 -4.68 -13.30 5.25
N ASP A 77 -5.65 -13.66 4.43
CA ASP A 77 -5.58 -14.79 3.49
C ASP A 77 -4.78 -14.47 2.23
N LYS A 78 -4.40 -13.21 2.04
CA LYS A 78 -3.57 -12.73 0.95
C LYS A 78 -2.30 -12.06 1.47
N ARG A 79 -1.29 -12.03 0.62
CA ARG A 79 -0.07 -11.23 0.87
C ARG A 79 -0.22 -9.89 0.18
N ILE A 80 0.39 -8.85 0.72
CA ILE A 80 0.45 -7.56 0.07
C ILE A 80 1.86 -7.25 -0.41
N TYR A 81 1.97 -6.74 -1.63
CA TYR A 81 3.23 -6.31 -2.23
C TYR A 81 3.19 -4.82 -2.50
N GLY A 82 4.17 -4.10 -1.94
CA GLY A 82 4.30 -2.65 -2.10
C GLY A 82 5.47 -2.27 -2.99
N LEU A 83 5.30 -1.19 -3.75
CA LEU A 83 6.37 -0.64 -4.58
C LEU A 83 7.28 0.24 -3.71
N ILE A 84 8.59 -0.08 -3.70
CA ILE A 84 9.60 0.73 -3.03
C ILE A 84 10.62 1.29 -4.03
N SER A 85 11.23 2.42 -3.64
CA SER A 85 12.30 3.02 -4.45
C SER A 85 13.50 2.08 -4.58
N ALA A 86 14.14 2.07 -5.75
CA ALA A 86 15.35 1.30 -6.01
C ALA A 86 16.64 1.93 -5.45
N SER A 87 16.53 2.96 -4.59
CA SER A 87 17.68 3.64 -3.99
C SER A 87 18.52 2.72 -3.09
N LYS A 88 19.75 3.16 -2.76
CA LYS A 88 20.67 2.40 -1.87
C LYS A 88 20.06 2.18 -0.46
N ASP A 89 19.15 3.03 -0.03
CA ASP A 89 18.41 2.93 1.23
C ASP A 89 17.32 1.85 1.20
N GLY A 90 17.07 1.26 0.03
CA GLY A 90 16.04 0.24 -0.18
C GLY A 90 16.21 -1.03 0.68
N ALA A 91 17.42 -1.35 1.16
CA ALA A 91 17.63 -2.50 2.03
C ALA A 91 17.03 -2.28 3.44
N TRP A 92 17.12 -1.06 3.96
CA TRP A 92 16.50 -0.66 5.23
C TRP A 92 14.98 -0.62 5.10
N LEU A 93 14.48 0.00 4.02
CA LEU A 93 13.07 0.03 3.68
C LEU A 93 12.50 -1.37 3.49
N GLU A 94 13.17 -2.26 2.78
CA GLU A 94 12.74 -3.64 2.56
C GLU A 94 12.61 -4.42 3.88
N THR A 95 13.57 -4.24 4.79
CA THR A 95 13.52 -4.83 6.12
C THR A 95 12.35 -4.27 6.93
N PHE A 96 12.15 -2.95 6.92
CA PHE A 96 11.04 -2.29 7.59
C PHE A 96 9.69 -2.76 7.03
N TYR A 97 9.53 -2.79 5.71
CA TYR A 97 8.32 -3.30 5.07
C TYR A 97 8.05 -4.77 5.45
N GLY A 98 9.09 -5.60 5.58
CA GLY A 98 8.95 -6.98 6.05
C GLY A 98 8.27 -7.08 7.42
N TRP A 99 8.55 -6.15 8.34
CA TRP A 99 7.88 -6.12 9.66
C TRP A 99 6.46 -5.57 9.60
N THR A 100 6.16 -4.69 8.67
CA THR A 100 4.79 -4.24 8.45
C THR A 100 3.89 -5.31 7.83
N GLY A 101 4.47 -6.43 7.39
CA GLY A 101 3.76 -7.48 6.65
C GLY A 101 3.68 -7.23 5.14
N ILE A 102 4.28 -6.13 4.65
CA ILE A 102 4.31 -5.78 3.23
C ILE A 102 5.57 -6.37 2.59
N ARG A 103 5.42 -7.05 1.45
CA ARG A 103 6.53 -7.51 0.62
C ARG A 103 6.95 -6.43 -0.35
N ALA A 104 8.25 -6.18 -0.44
CA ALA A 104 8.78 -5.13 -1.28
C ALA A 104 9.02 -5.58 -2.72
N ILE A 105 8.52 -4.81 -3.69
CA ILE A 105 8.94 -4.86 -5.10
C ILE A 105 9.76 -3.62 -5.37
N ARG A 106 11.00 -3.81 -5.84
CA ARG A 106 11.91 -2.71 -6.15
C ARG A 106 11.63 -2.16 -7.54
N GLY A 107 11.21 -0.93 -7.60
CA GLY A 107 11.02 -0.20 -8.84
C GLY A 107 11.18 1.30 -8.61
N SER A 108 11.54 2.04 -9.64
CA SER A 108 11.55 3.50 -9.62
C SER A 108 11.02 4.04 -10.94
N GLN A 109 10.69 5.33 -10.97
CA GLN A 109 10.32 6.04 -12.19
C GLN A 109 11.38 5.82 -13.31
N ASN A 110 11.00 5.88 -14.57
CA ASN A 110 11.75 5.62 -15.79
C ASN A 110 11.76 4.13 -16.22
N ARG A 111 12.81 3.63 -16.85
CA ARG A 111 12.91 2.25 -17.39
C ARG A 111 12.58 1.17 -16.36
N ARG A 112 12.83 1.42 -15.06
CA ARG A 112 12.48 0.51 -13.95
C ARG A 112 11.02 0.60 -13.54
N GLY A 113 10.31 1.67 -13.89
CA GLY A 113 8.87 1.82 -13.61
C GLY A 113 8.04 0.79 -14.36
N MET A 114 8.30 0.58 -15.65
CA MET A 114 7.61 -0.45 -16.44
C MET A 114 7.91 -1.87 -15.95
N GLN A 115 9.13 -2.15 -15.51
CA GLN A 115 9.48 -3.43 -14.91
C GLN A 115 8.70 -3.64 -13.60
N ALA A 116 8.61 -2.62 -12.76
CA ALA A 116 7.84 -2.69 -11.52
C ALA A 116 6.36 -2.95 -11.77
N ILE A 117 5.75 -2.29 -12.77
CA ILE A 117 4.36 -2.56 -13.17
C ILE A 117 4.21 -4.04 -13.58
N ARG A 118 5.11 -4.58 -14.39
CA ARG A 118 5.07 -5.99 -14.81
C ARG A 118 5.15 -6.95 -13.62
N GLU A 119 6.00 -6.67 -12.64
CA GLU A 119 6.09 -7.49 -11.43
C GLU A 119 4.81 -7.41 -10.57
N LEU A 120 4.22 -6.21 -10.43
CA LEU A 120 2.94 -6.05 -9.73
C LEU A 120 1.79 -6.79 -10.45
N VAL A 121 1.77 -6.75 -11.78
CA VAL A 121 0.80 -7.52 -12.59
C VAL A 121 0.96 -9.03 -12.36
N LYS A 122 2.18 -9.55 -12.29
CA LYS A 122 2.43 -10.96 -11.95
C LYS A 122 1.95 -11.31 -10.54
N VAL A 123 2.13 -10.42 -9.57
CA VAL A 123 1.64 -10.62 -8.20
C VAL A 123 0.12 -10.86 -8.18
N ILE A 124 -0.62 -10.10 -8.95
CA ILE A 124 -2.08 -10.23 -9.03
C ILE A 124 -2.47 -11.47 -9.85
N ASN A 125 -2.01 -11.57 -11.10
CA ASN A 125 -2.52 -12.55 -12.05
C ASN A 125 -2.01 -13.98 -11.79
N VAL A 126 -0.77 -14.12 -11.30
CA VAL A 126 -0.13 -15.43 -11.07
C VAL A 126 -0.08 -15.76 -9.59
N GLY A 127 0.23 -14.77 -8.77
CA GLY A 127 0.37 -14.95 -7.32
C GLY A 127 -0.95 -14.89 -6.55
N HIS A 128 -2.03 -14.39 -7.16
CA HIS A 128 -3.34 -14.16 -6.52
C HIS A 128 -3.23 -13.39 -5.20
N ASN A 129 -2.35 -12.39 -5.17
CA ASN A 129 -2.07 -11.56 -4.00
C ASN A 129 -2.41 -10.10 -4.28
N ASP A 130 -2.54 -9.31 -3.20
CA ASP A 130 -2.83 -7.89 -3.27
C ASP A 130 -1.56 -7.08 -3.60
N VAL A 131 -1.75 -5.92 -4.22
CA VAL A 131 -0.69 -4.92 -4.39
C VAL A 131 -1.08 -3.61 -3.73
N GLY A 132 -0.12 -2.97 -3.06
CA GLY A 132 -0.29 -1.65 -2.44
C GLY A 132 0.50 -0.60 -3.20
N ILE A 133 -0.17 0.47 -3.63
CA ILE A 133 0.43 1.57 -4.38
C ILE A 133 -0.02 2.90 -3.79
N THR A 134 0.94 3.75 -3.45
CA THR A 134 0.69 5.15 -3.12
C THR A 134 0.70 5.98 -4.40
N PRO A 135 -0.42 6.54 -4.83
CA PRO A 135 -0.52 7.14 -6.15
C PRO A 135 0.28 8.45 -6.28
N ASP A 136 0.49 9.18 -5.18
CA ASP A 136 1.38 10.35 -5.12
C ASP A 136 2.88 9.96 -5.21
N GLY A 137 3.21 8.69 -4.95
CA GLY A 137 4.57 8.17 -5.01
C GLY A 137 5.45 8.68 -3.87
N SER A 138 6.75 8.32 -3.91
CA SER A 138 7.71 8.66 -2.83
C SER A 138 8.27 10.07 -2.87
N ARG A 139 7.90 10.88 -3.86
CA ARG A 139 8.41 12.25 -4.07
C ARG A 139 7.31 13.29 -4.27
N GLY A 140 6.05 12.88 -4.20
CA GLY A 140 4.91 13.75 -4.42
C GLY A 140 4.72 14.26 -5.85
N PRO A 141 3.98 15.32 -6.00
CA PRO A 141 3.38 16.16 -4.95
C PRO A 141 2.33 15.41 -4.10
N LYS A 142 2.19 15.85 -2.83
CA LYS A 142 1.19 15.34 -1.88
C LYS A 142 -0.22 15.43 -2.48
N TYR A 143 -0.99 14.34 -2.37
CA TYR A 143 -2.39 14.29 -2.79
C TYR A 143 -2.63 14.51 -4.30
N GLN A 144 -1.63 14.21 -5.12
CA GLN A 144 -1.76 14.20 -6.58
C GLN A 144 -1.48 12.78 -7.11
N ALA A 145 -2.49 12.18 -7.73
CA ALA A 145 -2.40 10.81 -8.18
C ALA A 145 -1.69 10.68 -9.53
N LYS A 146 -0.69 9.81 -9.58
CA LYS A 146 0.00 9.39 -10.81
C LYS A 146 -0.68 8.16 -11.41
N PRO A 147 -0.60 7.96 -12.73
CA PRO A 147 -1.35 6.91 -13.42
C PRO A 147 -0.86 5.47 -13.15
N GLY A 148 0.27 5.28 -12.46
CA GLY A 148 0.88 3.97 -12.27
C GLY A 148 -0.01 2.92 -11.62
N ALA A 149 -0.78 3.29 -10.59
CA ALA A 149 -1.72 2.39 -9.93
C ALA A 149 -2.85 1.97 -10.88
N MET A 150 -3.33 2.92 -11.69
CA MET A 150 -4.39 2.69 -12.68
C MET A 150 -3.91 1.81 -13.82
N ALA A 151 -2.64 1.92 -14.22
CA ALA A 151 -2.05 1.03 -15.22
C ALA A 151 -2.06 -0.44 -14.73
N VAL A 152 -1.70 -0.69 -13.47
CA VAL A 152 -1.76 -2.05 -12.89
C VAL A 152 -3.21 -2.55 -12.85
N ALA A 153 -4.14 -1.76 -12.34
CA ALA A 153 -5.55 -2.13 -12.26
C ALA A 153 -6.17 -2.41 -13.66
N LYS A 154 -5.85 -1.58 -14.67
CA LYS A 154 -6.35 -1.74 -16.05
C LYS A 154 -5.84 -3.04 -16.69
N ILE A 155 -4.55 -3.36 -16.52
CA ILE A 155 -3.95 -4.57 -17.09
C ILE A 155 -4.48 -5.83 -16.40
N THR A 156 -4.64 -5.80 -15.09
CA THR A 156 -5.05 -6.97 -14.30
C THR A 156 -6.56 -7.14 -14.18
N LYS A 157 -7.32 -6.12 -14.52
CA LYS A 157 -8.77 -6.01 -14.26
C LYS A 157 -9.12 -6.15 -12.79
N ALA A 158 -8.14 -5.99 -11.89
CA ALA A 158 -8.37 -6.02 -10.46
C ALA A 158 -9.08 -4.73 -10.00
N PRO A 159 -10.03 -4.83 -9.06
CA PRO A 159 -10.65 -3.65 -8.50
C PRO A 159 -9.65 -2.83 -7.67
N VAL A 160 -9.90 -1.53 -7.59
CA VAL A 160 -9.10 -0.60 -6.79
C VAL A 160 -9.79 -0.38 -5.46
N LEU A 161 -9.10 -0.72 -4.38
CA LEU A 161 -9.55 -0.41 -3.03
C LEU A 161 -8.89 0.87 -2.54
N LEU A 162 -9.67 1.89 -2.34
CA LEU A 162 -9.24 3.12 -1.68
C LEU A 162 -9.25 2.92 -0.17
N LEU A 163 -8.18 3.32 0.51
CA LEU A 163 -8.02 3.21 1.95
C LEU A 163 -7.58 4.55 2.53
N SER A 164 -8.24 5.01 3.57
CA SER A 164 -7.81 6.16 4.34
C SER A 164 -7.95 5.93 5.84
N PHE A 165 -7.10 6.62 6.60
CA PHE A 165 -7.07 6.63 8.04
C PHE A 165 -7.28 8.06 8.54
N GLU A 166 -8.31 8.26 9.35
CA GLU A 166 -8.53 9.49 10.11
C GLU A 166 -8.05 9.26 11.55
N TYR A 167 -7.06 10.01 11.97
CA TYR A 167 -6.38 9.82 13.25
C TYR A 167 -6.93 10.78 14.30
N THR A 168 -7.29 10.26 15.48
CA THR A 168 -7.70 11.12 16.60
C THR A 168 -6.51 11.83 17.25
N HIS A 169 -5.39 11.10 17.40
CA HIS A 169 -4.15 11.60 18.00
C HIS A 169 -2.96 11.09 17.22
N ALA A 170 -2.21 11.97 16.59
CA ALA A 170 -1.07 11.63 15.75
C ALA A 170 -0.04 12.74 15.70
N LEU A 171 1.20 12.36 15.47
CA LEU A 171 2.30 13.26 15.11
C LEU A 171 2.34 13.40 13.58
N ARG A 172 2.44 14.63 13.10
CA ARG A 172 2.73 14.92 11.70
C ARG A 172 4.19 15.33 11.54
N LEU A 173 4.89 14.60 10.70
CA LEU A 173 6.30 14.90 10.41
C LEU A 173 6.39 16.09 9.46
N LYS A 174 7.49 16.83 9.57
CA LYS A 174 7.86 17.90 8.64
C LYS A 174 8.51 17.33 7.37
N SER A 175 7.84 16.35 6.74
CA SER A 175 8.23 15.74 5.46
C SER A 175 7.41 16.34 4.31
N TRP A 176 7.81 16.08 3.06
CA TRP A 176 7.12 16.60 1.87
C TRP A 176 5.63 16.23 1.83
N ASP A 177 5.26 15.07 2.41
CA ASP A 177 3.88 14.55 2.47
C ASP A 177 3.17 14.86 3.79
N GLY A 178 3.89 15.33 4.82
CA GLY A 178 3.36 15.46 6.16
C GLY A 178 3.00 14.10 6.76
N PHE A 179 3.92 13.13 6.70
CA PHE A 179 3.71 11.74 7.14
C PHE A 179 3.11 11.65 8.54
N VAL A 180 2.08 10.83 8.71
CA VAL A 180 1.30 10.75 9.94
C VAL A 180 1.62 9.48 10.72
N ILE A 181 2.02 9.68 11.99
CA ILE A 181 2.33 8.61 12.93
C ILE A 181 1.31 8.68 14.08
N PRO A 182 0.35 7.73 14.19
CA PRO A 182 -0.60 7.71 15.30
C PRO A 182 0.10 7.43 16.62
N PHE A 183 -0.36 8.04 17.70
CA PHE A 183 0.15 7.69 19.03
C PHE A 183 -0.30 6.27 19.43
N PRO A 184 0.54 5.52 20.18
CA PRO A 184 0.14 4.23 20.73
C PRO A 184 -1.18 4.32 21.49
N PHE A 185 -1.96 3.25 21.47
CA PHE A 185 -3.27 3.13 22.13
C PHE A 185 -4.36 4.08 21.62
N SER A 186 -4.08 4.89 20.60
CA SER A 186 -5.06 5.80 20.01
C SER A 186 -6.12 5.05 19.19
N SER A 187 -7.19 5.77 18.83
CA SER A 187 -8.22 5.27 17.91
C SER A 187 -8.03 5.87 16.53
N VAL A 188 -8.31 5.07 15.53
CA VAL A 188 -8.21 5.46 14.12
C VAL A 188 -9.50 5.04 13.41
N LYS A 189 -10.16 5.98 12.76
CA LYS A 189 -11.31 5.68 11.90
C LYS A 189 -10.77 5.22 10.54
N VAL A 190 -11.22 4.04 10.11
CA VAL A 190 -10.84 3.45 8.82
C VAL A 190 -11.98 3.68 7.85
N THR A 191 -11.65 4.16 6.66
CA THR A 191 -12.59 4.27 5.55
C THR A 191 -12.01 3.53 4.36
N THR A 192 -12.81 2.64 3.77
CA THR A 192 -12.48 1.95 2.53
C THR A 192 -13.58 2.17 1.50
N LYS A 193 -13.20 2.21 0.23
CA LYS A 193 -14.13 2.25 -0.89
C LYS A 193 -13.60 1.39 -2.01
N LEU A 194 -14.35 0.35 -2.34
CA LEU A 194 -14.04 -0.52 -3.47
C LEU A 194 -14.57 0.13 -4.76
N ILE A 195 -13.74 0.15 -5.79
CA ILE A 195 -14.08 0.62 -7.14
C ILE A 195 -13.85 -0.55 -8.09
N GLY A 196 -14.90 -1.03 -8.74
CA GLY A 196 -14.81 -2.10 -9.72
C GLY A 196 -13.93 -1.70 -10.90
N SER A 197 -13.41 -2.68 -11.63
CA SER A 197 -12.55 -2.44 -12.80
C SER A 197 -13.25 -1.72 -13.95
N ASP A 198 -14.58 -1.70 -13.97
CA ASP A 198 -15.40 -1.07 -15.03
C ASP A 198 -15.14 0.43 -15.19
N PHE A 199 -14.71 1.11 -14.10
CA PHE A 199 -14.33 2.52 -14.20
C PHE A 199 -13.11 2.77 -15.10
N LEU A 200 -12.31 1.71 -15.39
CA LEU A 200 -11.16 1.71 -16.30
C LEU A 200 -11.55 1.30 -17.72
N SER A 201 -12.75 1.68 -18.17
CA SER A 201 -13.23 1.40 -19.52
C SER A 201 -12.21 1.75 -20.62
N LYS A 202 -12.40 1.21 -21.83
CA LYS A 202 -11.48 1.44 -22.96
C LYS A 202 -11.35 2.93 -23.31
N ASP A 203 -12.42 3.71 -23.07
CA ASP A 203 -12.52 5.12 -23.46
C ASP A 203 -11.89 6.08 -22.42
N ARG A 204 -11.51 5.57 -21.24
CA ARG A 204 -10.87 6.40 -20.21
C ARG A 204 -9.35 6.28 -20.28
N THR A 205 -8.67 7.42 -20.35
CA THR A 205 -7.22 7.49 -20.23
C THR A 205 -6.74 7.13 -18.81
N LEU A 206 -5.48 6.78 -18.65
CA LEU A 206 -4.92 6.49 -17.32
C LEU A 206 -4.87 7.75 -16.44
N GLU A 207 -4.69 8.90 -17.05
CA GLU A 207 -4.68 10.21 -16.40
C GLU A 207 -6.07 10.57 -15.85
N GLU A 208 -7.12 10.40 -16.65
CA GLU A 208 -8.51 10.60 -16.20
C GLU A 208 -8.90 9.62 -15.09
N ALA A 209 -8.43 8.38 -15.18
CA ALA A 209 -8.63 7.39 -14.12
C ALA A 209 -7.87 7.76 -12.84
N ALA A 210 -6.66 8.30 -12.97
CA ALA A 210 -5.88 8.78 -11.82
C ALA A 210 -6.57 9.97 -11.16
N GLN A 211 -7.07 10.93 -11.93
CA GLN A 211 -7.83 12.07 -11.40
C GLN A 211 -9.11 11.61 -10.67
N PHE A 212 -9.85 10.66 -11.24
CA PHE A 212 -11.01 10.09 -10.58
C PHE A 212 -10.68 9.46 -9.23
N VAL A 213 -9.58 8.71 -9.15
CA VAL A 213 -9.11 8.09 -7.91
C VAL A 213 -8.63 9.15 -6.92
N GLU A 214 -7.92 10.18 -7.39
CA GLU A 214 -7.51 11.34 -6.59
C GLU A 214 -8.70 12.00 -5.90
N ASP A 215 -9.73 12.34 -6.67
CA ASP A 215 -10.94 12.98 -6.15
C ASP A 215 -11.64 12.11 -5.09
N LYS A 216 -11.69 10.80 -5.32
CA LYS A 216 -12.31 9.87 -4.37
C LYS A 216 -11.46 9.69 -3.11
N LEU A 217 -10.13 9.56 -3.24
CA LEU A 217 -9.21 9.49 -2.10
C LEU A 217 -9.25 10.76 -1.25
N ASN A 218 -9.25 11.93 -1.90
CA ASN A 218 -9.33 13.22 -1.21
C ASN A 218 -10.64 13.35 -0.42
N ARG A 219 -11.78 12.87 -0.96
CA ARG A 219 -13.07 12.89 -0.25
C ARG A 219 -13.09 12.05 1.02
N ILE A 220 -12.37 10.93 1.06
CA ILE A 220 -12.31 10.05 2.23
C ILE A 220 -11.11 10.33 3.16
N THR A 221 -10.21 11.23 2.75
CA THR A 221 -9.03 11.61 3.53
C THR A 221 -9.29 12.91 4.26
N LYS A 222 -9.19 12.85 5.59
CA LYS A 222 -9.27 14.03 6.46
C LYS A 222 -7.93 14.26 7.13
N ASP A 223 -7.46 15.50 7.09
CA ASP A 223 -6.23 15.95 7.74
C ASP A 223 -6.46 16.47 9.15
#